data_9eb2133cb53ac81dd79360802ad5014b
#
_entry.id   9eb2133cb53ac81dd79360802ad5014b
#
_cell.length_a   1.000
_cell.length_b   1.000
_cell.length_c   1.000
_cell.angle_alpha   90.00
_cell.angle_beta   90.00
_cell.angle_gamma   90.00
#
_symmetry.space_group_name_H-M   'P 1'
#
loop_
_entity.id
_entity.type
_entity.pdbx_description
1 polymer ?
#
loop_
_entity_poly.entity_id
_entity_poly.type
_entity_poly.pdbx_seq_one_letter_code
_entity_poly.pdbx_strand_id
1 'polypeptide(L)'
;DIHAGKGCTIGTTMTIHDKVVPNLVGVDIGCGMETTRIREGRLELQKLDKLIYEKIPSGFSIRDKAHRYLNEINLSELCCARHVDLLRAEKSIGTLGGGNHFIEVDKDDEGNLYIVVHSGSRHLGVEVASYYQEAGYKVLNRTDDASIEALIARMKAEGREKEIQKELKKLKNLKQTNIPKALAYVSGELFEQYIHDMKIVQHFAMLNRQAMMDEIVKGMKLHVEEQFTTIHNYIDTDAMILRKGAVSAKEGEQLLIPINMRDGSLLCVGKGSEDWNCSAPHGAGRLMSRADAKQSFTVSEFK
;
A
#
# COMPACT_ATOMS: atom_id res chain seq x y z
N ASP A 1 4.53 6.88 -15.07
CA ASP A 1 3.17 6.39 -15.05
C ASP A 1 2.20 7.54 -14.80
N ILE A 2 1.14 7.65 -15.58
CA ILE A 2 0.21 8.78 -15.55
C ILE A 2 -1.26 8.37 -15.45
N HIS A 3 -1.55 7.11 -15.16
CA HIS A 3 -2.96 6.73 -15.06
C HIS A 3 -3.59 7.16 -13.72
N ALA A 4 -4.91 7.28 -13.74
CA ALA A 4 -5.66 7.85 -12.63
C ALA A 4 -5.48 7.05 -11.33
N GLY A 5 -5.21 7.76 -10.25
CA GLY A 5 -5.26 7.28 -8.88
C GLY A 5 -6.30 8.03 -8.07
N LYS A 6 -6.58 7.54 -6.87
CA LYS A 6 -7.49 8.22 -5.95
C LYS A 6 -6.78 9.41 -5.30
N GLY A 7 -7.15 10.62 -5.71
CA GLY A 7 -6.60 11.88 -5.19
C GLY A 7 -5.37 12.42 -5.92
N CYS A 8 -4.61 11.58 -6.63
CA CYS A 8 -3.49 11.99 -7.50
C CYS A 8 -3.26 10.93 -8.58
N THR A 9 -2.39 11.20 -9.54
CA THR A 9 -1.93 10.20 -10.50
C THR A 9 -1.06 9.15 -9.83
N ILE A 10 -0.98 7.97 -10.43
CA ILE A 10 0.03 6.96 -10.08
C ILE A 10 1.38 7.44 -10.62
N GLY A 11 2.46 7.19 -9.90
CA GLY A 11 3.79 7.74 -10.19
C GLY A 11 4.08 9.06 -9.48
N THR A 12 3.26 9.45 -8.49
CA THR A 12 3.45 10.68 -7.72
C THR A 12 4.49 10.48 -6.62
N THR A 13 5.41 11.44 -6.51
CA THR A 13 6.30 11.61 -5.35
C THR A 13 6.16 13.00 -4.80
N MET A 14 6.23 13.16 -3.48
CA MET A 14 6.23 14.47 -2.83
C MET A 14 6.91 14.42 -1.46
N THR A 15 7.58 15.52 -1.13
CA THR A 15 8.06 15.75 0.24
C THR A 15 6.89 16.09 1.14
N ILE A 16 6.85 15.54 2.33
CA ILE A 16 5.85 15.83 3.36
C ILE A 16 6.52 16.40 4.60
N HIS A 17 5.78 17.18 5.38
CA HIS A 17 6.28 17.80 6.60
C HIS A 17 5.38 17.48 7.80
N ASP A 18 4.30 18.24 7.97
CA ASP A 18 3.42 18.24 9.14
C ASP A 18 2.01 17.70 8.87
N LYS A 19 1.76 17.26 7.63
CA LYS A 19 0.45 16.72 7.21
C LYS A 19 0.59 15.80 6.00
N VAL A 20 -0.34 14.86 5.89
CA VAL A 20 -0.40 13.94 4.75
C VAL A 20 -1.85 13.53 4.45
N VAL A 21 -2.12 13.26 3.19
CA VAL A 21 -3.39 12.65 2.74
C VAL A 21 -3.19 11.14 2.65
N PRO A 22 -3.82 10.31 3.49
CA PRO A 22 -3.64 8.86 3.47
C PRO A 22 -3.91 8.22 2.10
N ASN A 23 -4.90 8.71 1.36
CA ASN A 23 -5.19 8.25 0.00
C ASN A 23 -4.04 8.49 -1.00
N LEU A 24 -3.14 9.44 -0.73
CA LEU A 24 -1.98 9.69 -1.60
C LEU A 24 -0.87 8.63 -1.38
N VAL A 25 -0.84 7.95 -0.25
CA VAL A 25 -0.05 6.72 -0.08
C VAL A 25 -0.77 5.56 -0.78
N GLY A 26 -2.07 5.46 -0.54
CA GLY A 26 -2.94 4.42 -1.07
C GLY A 26 -3.37 3.43 0.00
N VAL A 27 -4.30 2.56 -0.36
CA VAL A 27 -4.87 1.57 0.57
C VAL A 27 -4.01 0.29 0.68
N ASP A 28 -3.14 0.04 -0.28
CA ASP A 28 -2.18 -1.07 -0.23
C ASP A 28 -0.81 -0.53 0.20
N ILE A 29 -0.74 -0.13 1.47
CA ILE A 29 0.47 0.43 2.09
C ILE A 29 1.59 -0.62 2.04
N GLY A 30 2.78 -0.23 1.60
CA GLY A 30 3.93 -1.12 1.51
C GLY A 30 3.84 -2.17 0.39
N CYS A 31 2.89 -2.02 -0.55
CA CYS A 31 2.87 -2.84 -1.76
C CYS A 31 4.21 -2.75 -2.48
N GLY A 32 4.73 -3.88 -2.92
CA GLY A 32 6.06 -3.96 -3.50
C GLY A 32 6.39 -5.36 -3.97
N MET A 33 7.60 -5.51 -4.43
CA MET A 33 8.13 -6.77 -4.97
C MET A 33 9.30 -7.26 -4.13
N GLU A 34 9.29 -8.53 -3.82
CA GLU A 34 10.43 -9.27 -3.29
C GLU A 34 11.05 -10.04 -4.44
N THR A 35 12.29 -9.76 -4.77
CA THR A 35 13.02 -10.33 -5.91
C THR A 35 14.15 -11.18 -5.40
N THR A 36 14.21 -12.43 -5.83
CA THR A 36 15.24 -13.39 -5.40
C THR A 36 15.89 -14.05 -6.60
N ARG A 37 17.21 -13.83 -6.77
CA ARG A 37 18.03 -14.59 -7.73
C ARG A 37 18.40 -15.92 -7.13
N ILE A 38 18.20 -17.01 -7.92
CA ILE A 38 18.52 -18.36 -7.52
C ILE A 38 19.69 -18.92 -8.33
N ARG A 39 20.45 -19.83 -7.70
CA ARG A 39 21.62 -20.49 -8.33
C ARG A 39 21.22 -21.46 -9.44
N GLU A 40 20.04 -22.04 -9.34
CA GLU A 40 19.57 -23.05 -10.26
C GLU A 40 19.35 -22.48 -11.66
N GLY A 41 20.01 -23.04 -12.68
CA GLY A 41 19.85 -22.63 -14.07
C GLY A 41 18.53 -23.13 -14.71
N ARG A 42 17.77 -23.96 -14.01
CA ARG A 42 16.48 -24.51 -14.46
C ARG A 42 15.54 -24.73 -13.28
N LEU A 43 14.28 -24.39 -13.47
CA LEU A 43 13.21 -24.56 -12.49
C LEU A 43 12.10 -25.49 -13.04
N GLU A 44 11.60 -26.39 -12.20
CA GLU A 44 10.45 -27.23 -12.52
C GLU A 44 9.15 -26.43 -12.31
N LEU A 45 8.70 -25.71 -13.34
CA LEU A 45 7.57 -24.79 -13.26
C LEU A 45 6.26 -25.46 -12.81
N GLN A 46 5.99 -26.69 -13.24
CA GLN A 46 4.79 -27.43 -12.80
C GLN A 46 4.82 -27.73 -11.30
N LYS A 47 6.00 -28.08 -10.76
CA LYS A 47 6.17 -28.30 -9.32
C LYS A 47 6.04 -27.01 -8.53
N LEU A 48 6.57 -25.90 -9.06
CA LEU A 48 6.42 -24.56 -8.49
C LEU A 48 4.95 -24.15 -8.46
N ASP A 49 4.23 -24.28 -9.56
CA ASP A 49 2.81 -23.96 -9.66
C ASP A 49 1.98 -24.73 -8.62
N LYS A 50 2.21 -26.04 -8.52
CA LYS A 50 1.57 -26.89 -7.51
C LYS A 50 1.88 -26.41 -6.09
N LEU A 51 3.15 -26.10 -5.80
CA LEU A 51 3.57 -25.61 -4.49
C LEU A 51 2.87 -24.29 -4.13
N ILE A 52 2.84 -23.34 -5.08
CA ILE A 52 2.17 -22.05 -4.90
C ILE A 52 0.69 -22.28 -4.60
N TYR A 53 0.02 -23.09 -5.40
CA TYR A 53 -1.40 -23.40 -5.22
C TYR A 53 -1.70 -24.01 -3.84
N GLU A 54 -0.85 -24.90 -3.33
CA GLU A 54 -1.04 -25.60 -2.07
C GLU A 54 -0.65 -24.77 -0.84
N LYS A 55 0.34 -23.86 -0.95
CA LYS A 55 0.98 -23.20 0.18
C LYS A 55 0.70 -21.71 0.31
N ILE A 56 0.32 -21.05 -0.77
CA ILE A 56 0.16 -19.59 -0.82
C ILE A 56 -1.30 -19.23 -1.14
N PRO A 57 -2.12 -18.96 -0.11
CA PRO A 57 -3.50 -18.53 -0.33
C PRO A 57 -3.57 -17.27 -1.20
N SER A 58 -4.54 -17.20 -2.11
CA SER A 58 -4.75 -16.06 -3.02
C SER A 58 -6.17 -15.50 -2.92
N GLY A 59 -6.40 -14.34 -3.56
CA GLY A 59 -7.69 -13.68 -3.53
C GLY A 59 -8.07 -13.21 -2.12
N PHE A 60 -9.23 -13.60 -1.65
CA PHE A 60 -9.74 -13.32 -0.31
C PHE A 60 -9.33 -14.35 0.74
N SER A 61 -8.73 -15.44 0.32
CA SER A 61 -8.29 -16.52 1.22
C SER A 61 -7.13 -16.08 2.10
N ILE A 62 -7.13 -16.58 3.32
CA ILE A 62 -6.07 -16.40 4.31
C ILE A 62 -5.61 -17.76 4.82
N ARG A 63 -4.55 -17.81 5.60
CA ARG A 63 -4.03 -19.04 6.20
C ARG A 63 -4.94 -19.51 7.33
N ASP A 64 -5.01 -20.81 7.55
CA ASP A 64 -5.74 -21.38 8.70
C ASP A 64 -5.05 -21.02 10.02
N LYS A 65 -3.73 -20.97 10.02
CA LYS A 65 -2.87 -20.59 11.15
C LYS A 65 -1.93 -19.47 10.74
N ALA A 66 -1.62 -18.58 11.68
CA ALA A 66 -0.65 -17.51 11.49
C ALA A 66 0.72 -18.08 11.06
N HIS A 67 1.39 -17.37 10.15
CA HIS A 67 2.75 -17.69 9.74
C HIS A 67 3.73 -17.34 10.87
N ARG A 68 4.89 -18.04 10.94
CA ARG A 68 5.92 -17.81 11.96
C ARG A 68 6.43 -16.36 12.03
N TYR A 69 6.40 -15.64 10.92
CA TYR A 69 6.78 -14.24 10.85
C TYR A 69 5.86 -13.27 11.61
N LEU A 70 4.70 -13.75 12.09
CA LEU A 70 3.91 -12.98 13.03
C LEU A 70 4.68 -12.66 14.33
N ASN A 71 5.65 -13.50 14.71
CA ASN A 71 6.49 -13.26 15.89
C ASN A 71 7.46 -12.08 15.74
N GLU A 72 7.64 -11.57 14.51
CA GLU A 72 8.53 -10.45 14.19
C GLU A 72 7.80 -9.10 14.18
N ILE A 73 6.48 -9.08 14.42
CA ILE A 73 5.66 -7.88 14.41
C ILE A 73 4.60 -7.93 15.50
N ASN A 74 4.35 -6.80 16.15
CA ASN A 74 3.28 -6.67 17.13
C ASN A 74 2.18 -5.74 16.60
N LEU A 75 1.12 -6.33 16.04
CA LEU A 75 0.01 -5.56 15.47
C LEU A 75 -0.84 -4.84 16.53
N SER A 76 -0.72 -5.18 17.82
CA SER A 76 -1.42 -4.47 18.89
C SER A 76 -0.84 -3.09 19.18
N GLU A 77 0.36 -2.77 18.65
CA GLU A 77 0.98 -1.45 18.74
C GLU A 77 0.35 -0.42 17.79
N LEU A 78 -0.49 -0.85 16.85
CA LEU A 78 -1.24 0.09 16.02
C LEU A 78 -2.08 1.02 16.88
N CYS A 79 -1.94 2.33 16.69
CA CYS A 79 -2.79 3.32 17.34
C CYS A 79 -4.28 3.10 16.99
N CYS A 80 -4.54 2.65 15.76
CA CYS A 80 -5.89 2.31 15.30
C CYS A 80 -6.29 0.83 15.53
N ALA A 81 -5.58 0.06 16.35
CA ALA A 81 -5.79 -1.39 16.56
C ALA A 81 -7.26 -1.79 16.82
N ARG A 82 -8.02 -0.94 17.53
CA ARG A 82 -9.44 -1.19 17.83
C ARG A 82 -10.39 -1.05 16.62
N HIS A 83 -9.87 -0.57 15.50
CA HIS A 83 -10.62 -0.26 14.28
C HIS A 83 -10.24 -1.17 13.10
N VAL A 84 -9.40 -2.17 13.34
CA VAL A 84 -8.93 -3.13 12.32
C VAL A 84 -9.15 -4.57 12.79
N ASP A 85 -9.30 -5.49 11.83
CA ASP A 85 -9.44 -6.92 12.12
C ASP A 85 -8.05 -7.57 12.28
N LEU A 86 -7.52 -7.51 13.52
CA LEU A 86 -6.21 -8.06 13.85
C LEU A 86 -6.12 -9.56 13.60
N LEU A 87 -7.17 -10.34 13.93
CA LEU A 87 -7.18 -11.79 13.73
C LEU A 87 -7.05 -12.17 12.25
N ARG A 88 -7.72 -11.40 11.39
CA ARG A 88 -7.59 -11.55 9.94
C ARG A 88 -6.19 -11.15 9.47
N ALA A 89 -5.65 -10.05 9.97
CA ALA A 89 -4.32 -9.59 9.64
C ALA A 89 -3.24 -10.62 10.00
N GLU A 90 -3.27 -11.16 11.21
CA GLU A 90 -2.34 -12.20 11.69
C GLU A 90 -2.27 -13.42 10.76
N LYS A 91 -3.43 -13.85 10.24
CA LYS A 91 -3.54 -14.97 9.31
C LYS A 91 -3.28 -14.61 7.85
N SER A 92 -3.06 -13.34 7.55
CA SER A 92 -2.83 -12.85 6.18
C SER A 92 -1.35 -12.80 5.78
N ILE A 93 -0.39 -12.94 6.72
CA ILE A 93 1.03 -13.05 6.40
C ILE A 93 1.28 -14.32 5.60
N GLY A 94 2.00 -14.21 4.48
CA GLY A 94 2.26 -15.32 3.56
C GLY A 94 1.09 -15.62 2.63
N THR A 95 0.28 -14.59 2.28
CA THR A 95 -0.81 -14.70 1.31
C THR A 95 -0.64 -13.72 0.17
N LEU A 96 -0.91 -14.16 -1.05
CA LEU A 96 -0.69 -13.35 -2.26
C LEU A 96 -1.72 -12.23 -2.41
N GLY A 97 -3.00 -12.54 -2.22
CA GLY A 97 -4.09 -11.63 -2.51
C GLY A 97 -4.54 -11.67 -3.95
N GLY A 98 -5.09 -10.56 -4.40
CA GLY A 98 -5.65 -10.43 -5.72
C GLY A 98 -5.31 -9.09 -6.37
N GLY A 99 -6.00 -8.78 -7.43
CA GLY A 99 -5.78 -7.52 -8.14
C GLY A 99 -4.60 -7.58 -9.09
N ASN A 100 -3.54 -6.82 -8.82
CA ASN A 100 -2.29 -6.79 -9.59
C ASN A 100 -1.17 -7.59 -8.92
N HIS A 101 -1.45 -8.34 -7.85
CA HIS A 101 -0.47 -9.17 -7.19
C HIS A 101 -0.19 -10.41 -8.03
N PHE A 102 1.08 -10.84 -8.06
CA PHE A 102 1.54 -11.98 -8.83
C PHE A 102 2.78 -12.63 -8.21
N ILE A 103 3.04 -13.84 -8.64
CA ILE A 103 4.32 -14.53 -8.48
C ILE A 103 4.76 -14.91 -9.88
N GLU A 104 5.98 -14.55 -10.25
CA GLU A 104 6.53 -14.86 -11.57
C GLU A 104 7.96 -15.34 -11.48
N VAL A 105 8.41 -15.98 -12.54
CA VAL A 105 9.80 -16.40 -12.73
C VAL A 105 10.31 -15.74 -14.00
N ASP A 106 11.31 -14.92 -13.85
CA ASP A 106 11.99 -14.23 -14.94
C ASP A 106 13.35 -14.86 -15.20
N LYS A 107 13.84 -14.69 -16.41
CA LYS A 107 15.16 -15.12 -16.84
C LYS A 107 15.86 -13.96 -17.55
N ASP A 108 17.07 -13.65 -17.12
CA ASP A 108 17.89 -12.64 -17.79
C ASP A 108 18.63 -13.20 -19.03
N ASP A 109 19.31 -12.29 -19.76
CA ASP A 109 20.07 -12.63 -20.96
C ASP A 109 21.27 -13.54 -20.68
N GLU A 110 21.75 -13.57 -19.44
CA GLU A 110 22.85 -14.42 -18.98
C GLU A 110 22.38 -15.81 -18.57
N GLY A 111 21.06 -15.98 -18.45
CA GLY A 111 20.43 -17.24 -18.07
C GLY A 111 20.15 -17.40 -16.58
N ASN A 112 20.38 -16.35 -15.77
CA ASN A 112 20.03 -16.36 -14.34
C ASN A 112 18.51 -16.34 -14.16
N LEU A 113 18.04 -17.05 -13.15
CA LEU A 113 16.62 -17.11 -12.82
C LEU A 113 16.31 -16.25 -11.60
N TYR A 114 15.23 -15.51 -11.71
CA TYR A 114 14.69 -14.66 -10.65
C TYR A 114 13.26 -15.07 -10.32
N ILE A 115 12.96 -15.15 -9.03
CA ILE A 115 11.60 -15.33 -8.54
C ILE A 115 11.15 -14.00 -7.98
N VAL A 116 10.01 -13.50 -8.45
CA VAL A 116 9.44 -12.22 -8.03
C VAL A 116 8.08 -12.46 -7.36
N VAL A 117 7.91 -11.93 -6.16
CA VAL A 117 6.65 -11.93 -5.42
C VAL A 117 6.14 -10.50 -5.26
N HIS A 118 5.08 -10.15 -5.97
CA HIS A 118 4.41 -8.85 -5.86
C HIS A 118 3.18 -8.96 -4.96
N SER A 119 3.25 -8.34 -3.78
CA SER A 119 2.15 -8.27 -2.83
C SER A 119 2.34 -7.13 -1.83
N GLY A 120 1.31 -6.85 -1.03
CA GLY A 120 1.29 -5.74 -0.09
C GLY A 120 0.71 -6.09 1.28
N SER A 121 0.11 -5.08 1.93
CA SER A 121 -0.38 -5.16 3.31
C SER A 121 -1.76 -5.81 3.46
N ARG A 122 -2.29 -6.40 2.39
CA ARG A 122 -3.55 -7.11 2.43
C ARG A 122 -4.70 -6.21 2.91
N HIS A 123 -5.69 -6.80 3.61
CA HIS A 123 -6.83 -6.05 4.13
C HIS A 123 -6.44 -5.05 5.23
N LEU A 124 -5.38 -5.34 5.98
CA LEU A 124 -4.88 -4.47 7.05
C LEU A 124 -4.58 -3.06 6.54
N GLY A 125 -3.86 -2.92 5.43
CA GLY A 125 -3.56 -1.61 4.84
C GLY A 125 -4.81 -0.84 4.42
N VAL A 126 -5.82 -1.55 3.89
CA VAL A 126 -7.12 -0.94 3.53
C VAL A 126 -7.80 -0.36 4.76
N GLU A 127 -7.84 -1.10 5.87
CA GLU A 127 -8.49 -0.66 7.11
C GLU A 127 -7.76 0.52 7.74
N VAL A 128 -6.43 0.45 7.86
CA VAL A 128 -5.60 1.54 8.41
C VAL A 128 -5.73 2.81 7.57
N ALA A 129 -5.54 2.73 6.25
CA ALA A 129 -5.67 3.90 5.36
C ALA A 129 -7.07 4.50 5.41
N SER A 130 -8.12 3.66 5.46
CA SER A 130 -9.50 4.11 5.53
C SER A 130 -9.82 4.79 6.85
N TYR A 131 -9.33 4.26 7.97
CA TYR A 131 -9.48 4.85 9.29
C TYR A 131 -8.90 6.29 9.33
N TYR A 132 -7.65 6.47 8.93
CA TYR A 132 -7.02 7.78 8.95
C TYR A 132 -7.60 8.77 7.93
N GLN A 133 -8.02 8.27 6.75
CA GLN A 133 -8.71 9.11 5.77
C GLN A 133 -10.05 9.63 6.30
N GLU A 134 -10.80 8.80 7.02
CA GLU A 134 -12.06 9.17 7.67
C GLU A 134 -11.83 10.10 8.86
N ALA A 135 -10.83 9.81 9.70
CA ALA A 135 -10.48 10.63 10.85
C ALA A 135 -10.07 12.04 10.43
N GLY A 136 -9.19 12.16 9.41
CA GLY A 136 -8.79 13.45 8.85
C GLY A 136 -10.00 14.23 8.30
N TYR A 137 -10.88 13.57 7.57
CA TYR A 137 -12.10 14.22 7.06
C TYR A 137 -13.02 14.70 8.18
N LYS A 138 -13.18 13.92 9.26
CA LYS A 138 -13.98 14.33 10.44
C LYS A 138 -13.39 15.56 11.13
N VAL A 139 -12.07 15.60 11.32
CA VAL A 139 -11.39 16.75 11.93
C VAL A 139 -11.58 18.01 11.09
N LEU A 140 -11.38 17.92 9.77
CA LEU A 140 -11.57 19.04 8.84
C LEU A 140 -13.01 19.56 8.75
N ASN A 141 -14.00 18.72 9.09
CA ASN A 141 -15.41 19.11 9.14
C ASN A 141 -15.94 19.36 10.56
N ARG A 142 -15.07 19.28 11.58
CA ARG A 142 -15.48 19.61 12.95
C ARG A 142 -15.77 21.09 13.06
N THR A 143 -16.95 21.41 13.58
CA THR A 143 -17.26 22.78 13.96
C THR A 143 -16.34 23.19 15.12
N ASP A 144 -15.65 24.30 15.01
CA ASP A 144 -14.79 24.81 16.07
C ASP A 144 -15.60 25.25 17.29
N ASP A 145 -14.97 25.18 18.46
CA ASP A 145 -15.64 25.47 19.72
C ASP A 145 -16.04 26.95 19.83
N ALA A 146 -15.27 27.87 19.21
CA ALA A 146 -15.60 29.30 19.17
C ALA A 146 -16.90 29.54 18.39
N SER A 147 -17.11 28.88 17.27
CA SER A 147 -18.38 28.96 16.52
C SER A 147 -19.56 28.42 17.31
N ILE A 148 -19.35 27.36 18.09
CA ILE A 148 -20.38 26.79 18.99
C ILE A 148 -20.74 27.81 20.09
N GLU A 149 -19.74 28.37 20.76
CA GLU A 149 -19.92 29.36 21.82
C GLU A 149 -20.61 30.65 21.29
N ALA A 150 -20.18 31.13 20.14
CA ALA A 150 -20.79 32.32 19.50
C ALA A 150 -22.26 32.07 19.16
N LEU A 151 -22.61 30.88 18.63
CA LEU A 151 -24.01 30.51 18.38
C LEU A 151 -24.83 30.51 19.67
N ILE A 152 -24.30 29.85 20.73
CA ILE A 152 -24.98 29.79 22.04
C ILE A 152 -25.20 31.17 22.63
N ALA A 153 -24.15 32.03 22.63
CA ALA A 153 -24.24 33.38 23.13
C ALA A 153 -25.27 34.23 22.39
N ARG A 154 -25.27 34.16 21.07
CA ARG A 154 -26.24 34.84 20.21
C ARG A 154 -27.67 34.40 20.53
N MET A 155 -27.94 33.10 20.58
CA MET A 155 -29.27 32.55 20.82
C MET A 155 -29.80 32.89 22.22
N LYS A 156 -28.91 32.93 23.23
CA LYS A 156 -29.28 33.39 24.58
C LYS A 156 -29.68 34.89 24.56
N ALA A 157 -28.89 35.71 23.86
CA ALA A 157 -29.22 37.13 23.73
C ALA A 157 -30.57 37.41 23.01
N GLU A 158 -30.93 36.51 22.07
CA GLU A 158 -32.19 36.55 21.34
C GLU A 158 -33.37 35.91 22.10
N GLY A 159 -33.17 35.36 23.31
CA GLY A 159 -34.20 34.68 24.11
C GLY A 159 -34.67 33.32 23.51
N ARG A 160 -33.87 32.70 22.64
CA ARG A 160 -34.19 31.48 21.90
C ARG A 160 -33.49 30.25 22.48
N GLU A 161 -33.33 30.18 23.75
CA GLU A 161 -32.58 29.09 24.43
C GLU A 161 -33.12 27.71 24.13
N LYS A 162 -34.44 27.54 23.99
CA LYS A 162 -35.09 26.27 23.67
C LYS A 162 -34.72 25.69 22.30
N GLU A 163 -34.25 26.55 21.40
CA GLU A 163 -33.88 26.16 20.04
C GLU A 163 -32.38 25.86 19.90
N ILE A 164 -31.55 26.11 20.92
CA ILE A 164 -30.10 25.96 20.87
C ILE A 164 -29.70 24.54 20.39
N GLN A 165 -30.30 23.50 20.91
CA GLN A 165 -29.98 22.11 20.53
C GLN A 165 -30.25 21.85 19.03
N LYS A 166 -31.33 22.41 18.51
CA LYS A 166 -31.71 22.28 17.10
C LYS A 166 -30.73 23.02 16.19
N GLU A 167 -30.35 24.22 16.56
CA GLU A 167 -29.42 25.03 15.76
C GLU A 167 -27.99 24.51 15.86
N LEU A 168 -27.54 24.01 17.03
CA LEU A 168 -26.27 23.31 17.17
C LEU A 168 -26.18 22.06 16.27
N LYS A 169 -27.28 21.30 16.18
CA LYS A 169 -27.33 20.14 15.28
C LYS A 169 -27.23 20.57 13.82
N LYS A 170 -27.85 21.66 13.41
CA LYS A 170 -27.71 22.22 12.06
C LYS A 170 -26.26 22.67 11.81
N LEU A 171 -25.68 23.45 12.74
CA LEU A 171 -24.31 23.94 12.64
C LEU A 171 -23.31 22.77 12.48
N LYS A 172 -23.42 21.74 13.30
CA LYS A 172 -22.57 20.54 13.24
C LYS A 172 -22.74 19.73 11.96
N ASN A 173 -23.88 19.86 11.29
CA ASN A 173 -24.15 19.19 10.01
C ASN A 173 -23.70 20.04 8.80
N LEU A 174 -23.33 21.30 8.99
CA LEU A 174 -22.77 22.12 7.93
C LEU A 174 -21.36 21.62 7.57
N LYS A 175 -21.10 21.55 6.28
CA LYS A 175 -19.78 21.22 5.78
C LYS A 175 -18.82 22.38 6.07
N GLN A 176 -17.82 22.15 6.91
CA GLN A 176 -16.85 23.16 7.35
C GLN A 176 -15.67 23.32 6.39
N THR A 177 -15.46 22.37 5.48
CA THR A 177 -14.36 22.44 4.50
C THR A 177 -14.85 22.16 3.09
N ASN A 178 -14.20 22.81 2.11
CA ASN A 178 -14.37 22.52 0.69
C ASN A 178 -13.43 21.39 0.19
N ILE A 179 -12.58 20.87 1.07
CA ILE A 179 -11.67 19.76 0.74
C ILE A 179 -12.50 18.49 0.51
N PRO A 180 -12.40 17.85 -0.67
CA PRO A 180 -13.06 16.58 -0.92
C PRO A 180 -12.59 15.51 0.07
N LYS A 181 -13.48 14.58 0.47
CA LYS A 181 -13.10 13.49 1.38
C LYS A 181 -11.88 12.70 0.89
N ALA A 182 -11.72 12.54 -0.41
CA ALA A 182 -10.57 11.82 -0.99
C ALA A 182 -9.23 12.55 -0.79
N LEU A 183 -9.25 13.86 -0.51
CA LEU A 183 -8.07 14.70 -0.27
C LEU A 183 -7.99 15.22 1.16
N ALA A 184 -8.85 14.71 2.06
CA ALA A 184 -8.75 15.04 3.47
C ALA A 184 -7.39 14.58 4.02
N TYR A 185 -6.74 15.44 4.77
CA TYR A 185 -5.42 15.19 5.33
C TYR A 185 -5.49 14.97 6.84
N VAL A 186 -4.49 14.33 7.38
CA VAL A 186 -4.19 14.25 8.80
C VAL A 186 -3.03 15.18 9.15
N SER A 187 -3.08 15.79 10.34
CA SER A 187 -2.06 16.71 10.87
C SER A 187 -1.99 16.60 12.40
N GLY A 188 -0.95 17.15 13.01
CA GLY A 188 -0.72 17.08 14.44
C GLY A 188 -0.67 15.63 14.94
N GLU A 189 -1.34 15.32 16.06
CA GLU A 189 -1.34 13.99 16.66
C GLU A 189 -1.82 12.89 15.69
N LEU A 190 -2.83 13.15 14.87
CA LEU A 190 -3.28 12.18 13.86
C LEU A 190 -2.23 11.91 12.78
N PHE A 191 -1.40 12.90 12.45
CA PHE A 191 -0.27 12.71 11.53
C PHE A 191 0.76 11.77 12.14
N GLU A 192 1.17 12.02 13.38
CA GLU A 192 2.13 11.17 14.09
C GLU A 192 1.64 9.73 14.24
N GLN A 193 0.38 9.55 14.63
CA GLN A 193 -0.25 8.24 14.72
C GLN A 193 -0.28 7.53 13.36
N TYR A 194 -0.60 8.24 12.28
CA TYR A 194 -0.61 7.66 10.93
C TYR A 194 0.77 7.23 10.48
N ILE A 195 1.80 8.05 10.71
CA ILE A 195 3.20 7.70 10.37
C ILE A 195 3.65 6.46 11.16
N HIS A 196 3.31 6.38 12.44
CA HIS A 196 3.60 5.23 13.27
C HIS A 196 2.92 3.95 12.72
N ASP A 197 1.62 3.99 12.51
CA ASP A 197 0.84 2.84 12.05
C ASP A 197 1.24 2.42 10.63
N MET A 198 1.53 3.39 9.76
CA MET A 198 2.00 3.12 8.42
C MET A 198 3.34 2.36 8.42
N LYS A 199 4.28 2.67 9.33
CA LYS A 199 5.53 1.91 9.48
C LYS A 199 5.27 0.44 9.83
N ILE A 200 4.35 0.19 10.76
CA ILE A 200 3.94 -1.16 11.14
C ILE A 200 3.34 -1.89 9.93
N VAL A 201 2.46 -1.23 9.18
CA VAL A 201 1.83 -1.82 8.00
C VAL A 201 2.83 -2.07 6.87
N GLN A 202 3.83 -1.21 6.68
CA GLN A 202 4.92 -1.44 5.73
C GLN A 202 5.75 -2.67 6.12
N HIS A 203 6.10 -2.80 7.41
CA HIS A 203 6.79 -3.97 7.93
C HIS A 203 5.95 -5.23 7.75
N PHE A 204 4.66 -5.18 8.03
CA PHE A 204 3.73 -6.27 7.76
C PHE A 204 3.75 -6.71 6.28
N ALA A 205 3.71 -5.75 5.34
CA ALA A 205 3.75 -6.05 3.91
C ALA A 205 5.08 -6.69 3.47
N MET A 206 6.20 -6.27 4.06
CA MET A 206 7.51 -6.90 3.86
C MET A 206 7.50 -8.35 4.34
N LEU A 207 7.07 -8.59 5.58
CA LEU A 207 6.97 -9.94 6.14
C LEU A 207 6.02 -10.83 5.34
N ASN A 208 4.94 -10.26 4.79
CA ASN A 208 4.04 -11.00 3.92
C ASN A 208 4.74 -11.52 2.65
N ARG A 209 5.53 -10.69 1.97
CA ARG A 209 6.29 -11.10 0.78
C ARG A 209 7.38 -12.10 1.12
N GLN A 210 8.15 -11.84 2.18
CA GLN A 210 9.20 -12.74 2.65
C GLN A 210 8.66 -14.13 3.03
N ALA A 211 7.48 -14.17 3.67
CA ALA A 211 6.84 -15.44 4.04
C ALA A 211 6.51 -16.28 2.79
N MET A 212 6.00 -15.66 1.74
CA MET A 212 5.72 -16.36 0.48
C MET A 212 7.01 -16.81 -0.21
N MET A 213 8.03 -15.97 -0.27
CA MET A 213 9.34 -16.32 -0.84
C MET A 213 9.98 -17.48 -0.07
N ASP A 214 9.92 -17.49 1.24
CA ASP A 214 10.40 -18.57 2.08
C ASP A 214 9.70 -19.91 1.81
N GLU A 215 8.38 -19.91 1.63
CA GLU A 215 7.63 -21.10 1.25
C GLU A 215 8.09 -21.64 -0.09
N ILE A 216 8.36 -20.77 -1.06
CA ILE A 216 8.83 -21.15 -2.40
C ILE A 216 10.26 -21.72 -2.32
N VAL A 217 11.19 -20.95 -1.74
CA VAL A 217 12.61 -21.34 -1.66
C VAL A 217 12.77 -22.67 -0.93
N LYS A 218 12.12 -22.85 0.22
CA LYS A 218 12.18 -24.11 0.99
C LYS A 218 11.46 -25.25 0.31
N GLY A 219 10.27 -25.02 -0.23
CA GLY A 219 9.48 -26.07 -0.88
C GLY A 219 10.10 -26.59 -2.16
N MET A 220 10.79 -25.73 -2.90
CA MET A 220 11.53 -26.09 -4.11
C MET A 220 12.98 -26.48 -3.84
N LYS A 221 13.50 -26.29 -2.60
CA LYS A 221 14.89 -26.52 -2.19
C LYS A 221 15.90 -25.69 -3.00
N LEU A 222 15.61 -24.39 -3.18
CA LEU A 222 16.43 -23.50 -3.97
C LEU A 222 17.55 -22.86 -3.15
N HIS A 223 18.63 -22.48 -3.84
CA HIS A 223 19.76 -21.76 -3.25
C HIS A 223 19.67 -20.29 -3.67
N VAL A 224 19.44 -19.43 -2.69
CA VAL A 224 19.38 -17.98 -2.89
C VAL A 224 20.80 -17.43 -3.06
N GLU A 225 21.05 -16.66 -4.12
CA GLU A 225 22.29 -15.93 -4.36
C GLU A 225 22.16 -14.47 -3.99
N GLU A 226 21.02 -13.86 -4.30
CA GLU A 226 20.75 -12.45 -4.04
C GLU A 226 19.26 -12.24 -3.77
N GLN A 227 18.95 -11.29 -2.91
CA GLN A 227 17.57 -10.93 -2.60
C GLN A 227 17.47 -9.44 -2.29
N PHE A 228 16.48 -8.78 -2.88
CA PHE A 228 16.18 -7.37 -2.62
C PHE A 228 14.68 -7.09 -2.73
N THR A 229 14.24 -5.98 -2.15
CA THR A 229 12.84 -5.56 -2.17
C THR A 229 12.66 -4.19 -2.80
N THR A 230 11.57 -3.99 -3.53
CA THR A 230 11.20 -2.73 -4.16
C THR A 230 9.78 -2.35 -3.75
N ILE A 231 9.59 -1.23 -3.05
CA ILE A 231 8.31 -0.79 -2.49
C ILE A 231 7.81 0.44 -3.27
N HIS A 232 6.51 0.52 -3.55
CA HIS A 232 5.95 1.59 -4.39
C HIS A 232 4.71 2.32 -3.86
N ASN A 233 4.21 2.02 -2.67
CA ASN A 233 3.13 2.74 -2.00
C ASN A 233 3.49 2.94 -0.53
N TYR A 234 4.25 3.99 -0.23
CA TYR A 234 4.76 4.19 1.13
C TYR A 234 5.25 5.62 1.37
N ILE A 235 5.63 5.90 2.60
CA ILE A 235 6.40 7.08 2.98
C ILE A 235 7.77 6.60 3.45
N ASP A 236 8.83 7.08 2.79
CA ASP A 236 10.19 7.01 3.30
C ASP A 236 10.27 7.98 4.48
N THR A 237 10.24 7.45 5.69
CA THR A 237 10.14 8.28 6.91
C THR A 237 11.47 8.92 7.32
N ASP A 238 12.58 8.52 6.73
CA ASP A 238 13.89 9.13 6.97
C ASP A 238 14.06 10.38 6.11
N ALA A 239 13.63 10.31 4.84
CA ALA A 239 13.66 11.42 3.91
C ALA A 239 12.32 12.22 3.87
N MET A 240 11.28 11.74 4.54
CA MET A 240 9.91 12.28 4.50
C MET A 240 9.40 12.43 3.06
N ILE A 241 9.60 11.41 2.25
CA ILE A 241 9.14 11.36 0.86
C ILE A 241 8.02 10.35 0.73
N LEU A 242 6.84 10.83 0.34
CA LEU A 242 5.71 9.99 -0.06
C LEU A 242 5.93 9.50 -1.49
N ARG A 243 5.72 8.20 -1.71
CA ARG A 243 5.75 7.55 -3.03
C ARG A 243 4.46 6.77 -3.26
N LYS A 244 3.76 7.11 -4.35
CA LYS A 244 2.56 6.40 -4.81
C LYS A 244 2.76 5.87 -6.22
N GLY A 245 2.91 4.55 -6.37
CA GLY A 245 3.27 3.95 -7.64
C GLY A 245 4.62 4.46 -8.14
N ALA A 246 5.51 4.76 -7.23
CA ALA A 246 6.88 5.14 -7.47
C ALA A 246 7.78 4.41 -6.47
N VAL A 247 8.98 4.05 -6.87
CA VAL A 247 9.95 3.31 -6.06
C VAL A 247 11.13 4.20 -5.69
N SER A 248 11.83 3.83 -4.61
CA SER A 248 13.13 4.42 -4.30
C SER A 248 14.14 4.08 -5.41
N ALA A 249 15.00 5.04 -5.74
CA ALA A 249 16.09 4.90 -6.70
C ALA A 249 17.30 5.72 -6.24
N LYS A 250 17.66 5.58 -4.95
CA LYS A 250 18.86 6.18 -4.38
C LYS A 250 20.09 5.67 -5.14
N GLU A 251 21.19 6.40 -5.11
CA GLU A 251 22.40 6.00 -5.81
C GLU A 251 22.86 4.60 -5.38
N GLY A 252 23.05 3.71 -6.36
CA GLY A 252 23.48 2.33 -6.14
C GLY A 252 22.36 1.37 -5.66
N GLU A 253 21.14 1.85 -5.40
CA GLU A 253 20.03 1.01 -4.97
C GLU A 253 19.52 0.14 -6.12
N GLN A 254 19.38 -1.16 -5.88
CA GLN A 254 18.77 -2.09 -6.84
C GLN A 254 17.26 -1.97 -6.80
N LEU A 255 16.62 -1.99 -7.97
CA LEU A 255 15.19 -1.95 -8.09
C LEU A 255 14.69 -2.74 -9.30
N LEU A 256 13.49 -3.31 -9.17
CA LEU A 256 12.80 -4.01 -10.25
C LEU A 256 11.63 -3.17 -10.75
N ILE A 257 11.55 -3.01 -12.08
CA ILE A 257 10.45 -2.29 -12.75
C ILE A 257 9.75 -3.25 -13.71
N PRO A 258 8.60 -3.85 -13.35
CA PRO A 258 7.86 -4.75 -14.22
C PRO A 258 7.27 -3.99 -15.40
N ILE A 259 7.36 -4.57 -16.58
CA ILE A 259 6.76 -4.05 -17.80
C ILE A 259 5.44 -4.76 -18.08
N ASN A 260 5.49 -6.03 -18.45
CA ASN A 260 4.35 -6.90 -18.65
C ASN A 260 4.81 -8.36 -18.75
N MET A 261 3.85 -9.30 -18.79
CA MET A 261 4.14 -10.74 -18.82
C MET A 261 4.92 -11.24 -20.06
N ARG A 262 4.92 -10.49 -21.16
CA ARG A 262 5.65 -10.84 -22.37
C ARG A 262 7.08 -10.30 -22.38
N ASP A 263 7.22 -9.03 -21.96
CA ASP A 263 8.49 -8.30 -22.05
C ASP A 263 9.27 -8.35 -20.73
N GLY A 264 8.70 -8.99 -19.69
CA GLY A 264 9.34 -9.20 -18.39
C GLY A 264 9.47 -7.93 -17.55
N SER A 265 10.57 -7.82 -16.83
CA SER A 265 10.87 -6.75 -15.90
C SER A 265 12.26 -6.15 -16.17
N LEU A 266 12.47 -4.89 -15.83
CA LEU A 266 13.78 -4.26 -15.87
C LEU A 266 14.45 -4.36 -14.50
N LEU A 267 15.63 -4.94 -14.45
CA LEU A 267 16.52 -4.87 -13.29
C LEU A 267 17.37 -3.60 -13.43
N CYS A 268 17.24 -2.67 -12.49
CA CYS A 268 17.81 -1.35 -12.56
C CYS A 268 18.67 -1.02 -11.35
N VAL A 269 19.53 -0.02 -11.51
CA VAL A 269 20.30 0.60 -10.42
C VAL A 269 19.95 2.08 -10.35
N GLY A 270 19.57 2.54 -9.16
CA GLY A 270 19.21 3.93 -8.88
C GLY A 270 20.35 4.89 -9.13
N LYS A 271 20.04 6.08 -9.63
CA LYS A 271 21.01 7.16 -9.91
C LYS A 271 21.01 8.28 -8.87
N GLY A 272 20.10 8.23 -7.87
CA GLY A 272 20.05 9.22 -6.79
C GLY A 272 19.66 10.64 -7.24
N SER A 273 18.86 10.79 -8.30
CA SER A 273 18.49 12.12 -8.82
C SER A 273 17.54 12.84 -7.86
N GLU A 274 17.99 13.94 -7.28
CA GLU A 274 17.18 14.78 -6.38
C GLU A 274 15.99 15.44 -7.09
N ASP A 275 16.12 15.80 -8.38
CA ASP A 275 15.03 16.36 -9.19
C ASP A 275 13.80 15.44 -9.26
N TRP A 276 13.99 14.14 -9.03
CA TRP A 276 12.97 13.10 -9.01
C TRP A 276 12.72 12.53 -7.61
N ASN A 277 13.12 13.25 -6.55
CA ASN A 277 13.06 12.75 -5.17
C ASN A 277 13.73 11.36 -5.01
N CYS A 278 14.87 11.15 -5.67
CA CYS A 278 15.55 9.86 -5.72
C CYS A 278 14.58 8.71 -5.99
N SER A 279 13.74 8.85 -7.01
CA SER A 279 12.64 7.91 -7.29
C SER A 279 12.60 7.51 -8.77
N ALA A 280 11.99 6.36 -9.04
CA ALA A 280 11.73 5.82 -10.37
C ALA A 280 10.27 5.33 -10.51
N PRO A 281 9.75 5.11 -11.72
CA PRO A 281 8.45 4.48 -11.92
C PRO A 281 8.41 3.08 -11.30
N HIS A 282 7.27 2.69 -10.73
CA HIS A 282 7.09 1.35 -10.15
C HIS A 282 6.79 0.25 -11.18
N GLY A 283 6.53 0.62 -12.42
CA GLY A 283 6.19 -0.28 -13.51
C GLY A 283 5.67 0.48 -14.73
N ALA A 284 5.36 -0.24 -15.79
CA ALA A 284 4.69 0.30 -16.96
C ALA A 284 3.23 0.64 -16.65
N GLY A 285 2.77 1.77 -17.13
CA GLY A 285 1.36 2.15 -17.07
C GLY A 285 0.49 1.28 -17.96
N ARG A 286 -0.80 1.28 -17.72
CA ARG A 286 -1.77 0.58 -18.57
C ARG A 286 -2.39 1.55 -19.56
N LEU A 287 -2.56 1.10 -20.81
CA LEU A 287 -3.25 1.88 -21.84
C LEU A 287 -4.77 1.82 -21.68
N MET A 288 -5.30 0.78 -21.01
CA MET A 288 -6.72 0.57 -20.82
C MET A 288 -7.03 -0.11 -19.47
N SER A 289 -8.30 -0.11 -19.08
CA SER A 289 -8.72 -0.83 -17.88
C SER A 289 -8.61 -2.35 -18.05
N ARG A 290 -8.57 -3.11 -16.93
CA ARG A 290 -8.60 -4.58 -17.00
C ARG A 290 -9.88 -5.12 -17.61
N ALA A 291 -11.00 -4.43 -17.42
CA ALA A 291 -12.29 -4.82 -18.00
C ALA A 291 -12.25 -4.67 -19.53
N ASP A 292 -11.73 -3.54 -20.02
CA ASP A 292 -11.60 -3.28 -21.45
C ASP A 292 -10.60 -4.26 -22.08
N ALA A 293 -9.47 -4.54 -21.43
CA ALA A 293 -8.49 -5.51 -21.91
C ALA A 293 -9.09 -6.92 -22.06
N LYS A 294 -9.90 -7.37 -21.09
CA LYS A 294 -10.58 -8.67 -21.14
C LYS A 294 -11.60 -8.76 -22.28
N GLN A 295 -12.17 -7.63 -22.72
CA GLN A 295 -13.10 -7.58 -23.84
C GLN A 295 -12.38 -7.46 -25.18
N SER A 296 -11.20 -6.84 -25.20
CA SER A 296 -10.44 -6.51 -26.41
C SER A 296 -9.47 -7.60 -26.85
N PHE A 297 -9.00 -8.45 -25.93
CA PHE A 297 -7.99 -9.46 -26.20
C PHE A 297 -8.45 -10.86 -25.78
N THR A 298 -8.08 -11.85 -26.60
CA THR A 298 -8.26 -13.27 -26.27
C THR A 298 -6.97 -13.88 -25.76
N VAL A 299 -7.08 -15.02 -25.02
CA VAL A 299 -5.88 -15.77 -24.57
C VAL A 299 -5.04 -16.27 -25.73
N SER A 300 -5.66 -16.50 -26.90
CA SER A 300 -4.97 -16.94 -28.11
C SER A 300 -4.09 -15.87 -28.75
N GLU A 301 -4.49 -14.59 -28.61
CA GLU A 301 -3.69 -13.45 -29.12
C GLU A 301 -2.51 -13.12 -28.20
N PHE A 302 -2.53 -13.61 -26.97
CA PHE A 302 -1.45 -13.43 -26.01
C PHE A 302 -0.32 -14.47 -26.19
N LYS A 303 -0.62 -15.66 -26.72
CA LYS A 303 0.35 -16.73 -27.00
C LYS A 303 1.08 -16.48 -28.31
#